data_2958486aa69a75a44c4825d10cb4ded9
#
_entry.id   2958486aa69a75a44c4825d10cb4ded9
#
_cell.length_a   1.000
_cell.length_b   1.000
_cell.length_c   1.000
_cell.angle_alpha   90.00
_cell.angle_beta   90.00
_cell.angle_gamma   90.00
#
_symmetry.space_group_name_H-M   'P 1'
#
loop_
_entity.id
_entity.type
_entity.pdbx_description
1 polymer ?
#
loop_
_entity_poly.entity_id
_entity_poly.type
_entity_poly.pdbx_seq_one_letter_code
_entity_poly.pdbx_strand_id
1 'polypeptide(L)'
;MSDLLTSPIGQRRSLAIRPRTAALPQRADIAVVGAGLIGLSIAWRLAQAGRSVTVVERGRVGSGASLAATGMLAPAAEHEPGSDLLLPLALESLRRWPAFRDALQAASGQVIDYRADGTLVIAIGRDEVERLRFRHDLQRRSGVAAEWLSGPEVRAREPLLRPNVTAGILCPLDAQVDPRLVMEALLCACEAAGVAIVEDVAVEGLERQGGRVTGLRADGRVLAAETVILAAGAWSGEAGLLPDDLALPVRPLKGQSLALRTTRRTGTLSRMVWTDAVHMAPKGDGHLIVGATVEDCGFNSGVTAGGLFALLEGARRVLPGIEEMEIDAVWSGFRPTSDDDAPIIEEAAPGLVVATGHHRNGYLLAPATADAVAALVGEGALPDFARGFGRARFASNENRGRAVA
;
A
#
# COMPACT_ATOMS: atom_id res chain seq x y z
N MET A 1 26.12 19.07 25.83
CA MET A 1 25.98 17.62 26.15
C MET A 1 24.57 17.30 26.66
N SER A 2 23.52 17.97 26.10
CA SER A 2 22.13 17.86 26.56
C SER A 2 21.13 17.55 25.45
N ASP A 3 21.55 17.28 24.21
CA ASP A 3 20.63 17.05 23.06
C ASP A 3 20.57 15.61 22.53
N LEU A 4 21.10 14.64 23.30
CA LEU A 4 21.13 13.22 22.90
C LEU A 4 19.97 12.36 23.45
N LEU A 5 19.01 12.96 24.17
CA LEU A 5 17.96 12.19 24.86
C LEU A 5 16.53 12.41 24.36
N THR A 6 16.30 13.02 23.22
CA THR A 6 14.94 13.28 22.72
C THR A 6 14.72 12.92 21.26
N SER A 7 15.10 11.72 20.82
CA SER A 7 14.40 11.10 19.71
C SER A 7 13.40 10.12 20.32
N PRO A 8 12.09 10.45 20.36
CA PRO A 8 11.12 9.52 20.89
C PRO A 8 11.06 8.32 19.94
N ILE A 9 11.49 7.14 20.41
CA ILE A 9 11.15 5.86 19.81
C ILE A 9 9.61 5.88 19.65
N GLY A 10 9.13 6.02 18.42
CA GLY A 10 7.68 6.07 18.18
C GLY A 10 7.18 7.14 17.23
N GLN A 11 8.04 7.98 16.64
CA GLN A 11 7.56 8.90 15.60
C GLN A 11 7.14 8.13 14.36
N ARG A 12 5.89 8.36 13.93
CA ARG A 12 5.42 7.91 12.61
C ARG A 12 6.39 8.42 11.56
N ARG A 13 6.68 7.59 10.56
CA ARG A 13 7.40 8.04 9.37
C ARG A 13 6.68 9.28 8.82
N SER A 14 7.40 10.35 8.64
CA SER A 14 6.90 11.60 8.04
C SER A 14 7.69 11.90 6.78
N LEU A 15 7.08 12.70 5.89
CA LEU A 15 7.79 13.21 4.71
C LEU A 15 8.80 14.29 5.15
N ALA A 16 9.94 14.34 4.47
CA ALA A 16 10.92 15.41 4.65
C ALA A 16 10.41 16.73 4.09
N ILE A 17 9.58 16.66 3.04
CA ILE A 17 8.93 17.80 2.40
C ILE A 17 7.47 17.91 2.81
N ARG A 18 6.92 19.11 2.76
CA ARG A 18 5.50 19.37 3.03
C ARG A 18 4.84 20.02 1.81
N PRO A 19 3.57 19.71 1.55
CA PRO A 19 2.82 20.38 0.50
C PRO A 19 2.70 21.87 0.80
N ARG A 20 2.60 22.67 -0.25
CA ARG A 20 2.11 24.03 -0.12
C ARG A 20 0.64 23.96 0.22
N THR A 21 0.29 24.31 1.45
CA THR A 21 -1.10 24.28 1.92
C THR A 21 -1.95 25.19 1.03
N ALA A 22 -2.89 24.61 0.29
CA ALA A 22 -3.88 25.32 -0.49
C ALA A 22 -5.11 25.60 0.37
N ALA A 23 -5.77 26.73 0.14
CA ALA A 23 -7.13 26.91 0.64
C ALA A 23 -8.09 26.03 -0.16
N LEU A 24 -9.15 25.52 0.50
CA LEU A 24 -10.19 24.76 -0.19
C LEU A 24 -10.84 25.64 -1.28
N PRO A 25 -10.71 25.29 -2.57
CA PRO A 25 -11.32 26.07 -3.65
C PRO A 25 -12.83 25.86 -3.68
N GLN A 26 -13.55 26.76 -4.36
CA GLN A 26 -15.00 26.60 -4.55
C GLN A 26 -15.35 25.57 -5.62
N ARG A 27 -14.46 25.33 -6.59
CA ARG A 27 -14.67 24.42 -7.72
C ARG A 27 -13.37 23.78 -8.19
N ALA A 28 -13.48 22.54 -8.66
CA ALA A 28 -12.47 21.82 -9.45
C ALA A 28 -13.18 20.93 -10.47
N ASP A 29 -12.47 20.42 -11.48
CA ASP A 29 -13.04 19.37 -12.34
C ASP A 29 -13.14 18.07 -11.52
N ILE A 30 -12.08 17.77 -10.76
CA ILE A 30 -11.96 16.55 -9.97
C ILE A 30 -11.66 16.89 -8.52
N ALA A 31 -12.45 16.33 -7.60
CA ALA A 31 -12.15 16.33 -6.17
C ALA A 31 -11.73 14.93 -5.71
N VAL A 32 -10.53 14.79 -5.15
CA VAL A 32 -10.02 13.51 -4.61
C VAL A 32 -10.06 13.53 -3.10
N VAL A 33 -10.70 12.54 -2.49
CA VAL A 33 -10.77 12.36 -1.04
C VAL A 33 -9.66 11.42 -0.59
N GLY A 34 -8.66 11.97 0.10
CA GLY A 34 -7.50 11.25 0.62
C GLY A 34 -6.21 11.48 -0.18
N ALA A 35 -5.17 11.98 0.50
CA ALA A 35 -3.82 12.20 -0.02
C ALA A 35 -2.87 11.03 0.30
N GLY A 36 -3.36 9.80 0.29
CA GLY A 36 -2.54 8.60 0.30
C GLY A 36 -1.94 8.32 -1.08
N LEU A 37 -1.17 7.24 -1.17
CA LEU A 37 -0.52 6.80 -2.39
C LEU A 37 -1.49 6.70 -3.59
N ILE A 38 -2.66 6.08 -3.37
CA ILE A 38 -3.66 5.87 -4.43
C ILE A 38 -4.24 7.21 -4.88
N GLY A 39 -4.68 8.05 -3.92
CA GLY A 39 -5.27 9.35 -4.24
C GLY A 39 -4.31 10.28 -4.99
N LEU A 40 -3.05 10.37 -4.55
CA LEU A 40 -2.04 11.19 -5.23
C LEU A 40 -1.65 10.63 -6.60
N SER A 41 -1.54 9.30 -6.74
CA SER A 41 -1.25 8.69 -8.05
C SER A 41 -2.35 8.98 -9.07
N ILE A 42 -3.61 8.90 -8.66
CA ILE A 42 -4.77 9.24 -9.50
C ILE A 42 -4.78 10.74 -9.81
N ALA A 43 -4.62 11.59 -8.79
CA ALA A 43 -4.59 13.05 -8.95
C ALA A 43 -3.51 13.50 -9.95
N TRP A 44 -2.30 12.94 -9.83
CA TRP A 44 -1.22 13.21 -10.75
C TRP A 44 -1.54 12.79 -12.19
N ARG A 45 -2.08 11.59 -12.42
CA ARG A 45 -2.48 11.13 -13.76
C ARG A 45 -3.55 12.01 -14.39
N LEU A 46 -4.56 12.41 -13.62
CA LEU A 46 -5.62 13.28 -14.10
C LEU A 46 -5.14 14.70 -14.39
N ALA A 47 -4.23 15.24 -13.57
CA ALA A 47 -3.60 16.53 -13.83
C ALA A 47 -2.72 16.49 -15.09
N GLN A 48 -2.00 15.40 -15.35
CA GLN A 48 -1.28 15.19 -16.61
C GLN A 48 -2.20 15.15 -17.84
N ALA A 49 -3.46 14.70 -17.66
CA ALA A 49 -4.50 14.75 -18.69
C ALA A 49 -5.19 16.13 -18.80
N GLY A 50 -4.67 17.16 -18.15
CA GLY A 50 -5.15 18.55 -18.23
C GLY A 50 -6.38 18.86 -17.37
N ARG A 51 -6.75 17.98 -16.41
CA ARG A 51 -7.87 18.22 -15.50
C ARG A 51 -7.43 19.06 -14.30
N SER A 52 -8.28 19.97 -13.85
CA SER A 52 -8.05 20.67 -12.59
C SER A 52 -8.41 19.74 -11.41
N VAL A 53 -7.44 19.46 -10.53
CA VAL A 53 -7.59 18.48 -9.47
C VAL A 53 -7.36 19.13 -8.11
N THR A 54 -8.27 18.87 -7.17
CA THR A 54 -8.11 19.22 -5.75
C THR A 54 -8.14 17.94 -4.92
N VAL A 55 -7.10 17.72 -4.11
CA VAL A 55 -7.01 16.63 -3.14
C VAL A 55 -7.33 17.17 -1.75
N VAL A 56 -8.27 16.56 -1.05
CA VAL A 56 -8.65 16.92 0.33
C VAL A 56 -8.23 15.79 1.26
N GLU A 57 -7.39 16.12 2.24
CA GLU A 57 -6.82 15.20 3.21
C GLU A 57 -7.15 15.62 4.63
N ARG A 58 -7.73 14.71 5.42
CA ARG A 58 -8.13 14.95 6.80
C ARG A 58 -6.96 15.17 7.78
N GLY A 59 -5.80 14.65 7.44
CA GLY A 59 -4.57 14.79 8.22
C GLY A 59 -3.42 15.26 7.36
N ARG A 60 -2.29 14.56 7.45
CA ARG A 60 -1.11 14.84 6.63
C ARG A 60 -1.01 13.90 5.42
N VAL A 61 -0.46 14.41 4.33
CA VAL A 61 -0.16 13.60 3.15
C VAL A 61 0.55 12.30 3.54
N GLY A 62 0.01 11.17 3.09
CA GLY A 62 0.57 9.84 3.30
C GLY A 62 0.45 9.28 4.72
N SER A 63 -0.10 10.02 5.70
CA SER A 63 -0.11 9.63 7.13
C SER A 63 -0.93 8.38 7.46
N GLY A 64 -1.71 7.87 6.51
CA GLY A 64 -2.44 6.61 6.64
C GLY A 64 -1.56 5.38 6.37
N ALA A 65 -2.06 4.43 5.56
CA ALA A 65 -1.35 3.20 5.19
C ALA A 65 -0.08 3.45 4.36
N SER A 66 0.00 4.57 3.63
CA SER A 66 1.05 4.81 2.64
C SER A 66 2.45 4.90 3.26
N LEU A 67 2.64 5.72 4.29
CA LEU A 67 3.93 5.81 5.00
C LEU A 67 4.16 4.67 5.99
N ALA A 68 3.11 3.92 6.36
CA ALA A 68 3.23 2.76 7.21
C ALA A 68 3.66 1.49 6.45
N ALA A 69 3.53 1.49 5.12
CA ALA A 69 3.88 0.34 4.29
C ALA A 69 5.39 0.07 4.27
N THR A 70 5.76 -1.17 3.96
CA THR A 70 7.14 -1.59 3.75
C THR A 70 7.62 -1.40 2.31
N GLY A 71 6.70 -1.14 1.38
CA GLY A 71 7.00 -0.83 -0.01
C GLY A 71 7.28 -2.06 -0.88
N MET A 72 6.68 -3.18 -0.55
CA MET A 72 6.78 -4.40 -1.34
C MET A 72 5.96 -4.31 -2.63
N LEU A 73 6.52 -4.79 -3.73
CA LEU A 73 5.90 -4.95 -5.04
C LEU A 73 6.05 -6.44 -5.41
N ALA A 74 5.31 -7.30 -4.70
CA ALA A 74 5.62 -8.72 -4.59
C ALA A 74 4.44 -9.63 -4.99
N PRO A 75 3.92 -9.54 -6.23
CA PRO A 75 2.78 -10.34 -6.66
C PRO A 75 3.04 -11.85 -6.60
N ALA A 76 4.30 -12.26 -6.70
CA ALA A 76 4.66 -13.67 -6.65
C ALA A 76 4.73 -14.19 -5.22
N ALA A 77 5.46 -13.52 -4.32
CA ALA A 77 5.57 -13.92 -2.92
C ALA A 77 4.24 -13.77 -2.16
N GLU A 78 3.38 -12.82 -2.56
CA GLU A 78 2.06 -12.59 -1.94
C GLU A 78 0.93 -13.42 -2.56
N HIS A 79 1.20 -14.23 -3.58
CA HIS A 79 0.18 -15.07 -4.19
C HIS A 79 -0.25 -16.20 -3.25
N GLU A 80 -1.51 -16.16 -2.86
CA GLU A 80 -2.13 -17.08 -1.90
C GLU A 80 -3.40 -17.73 -2.50
N PRO A 81 -3.88 -18.85 -1.95
CA PRO A 81 -5.16 -19.42 -2.35
C PRO A 81 -6.30 -18.41 -2.25
N GLY A 82 -7.11 -18.29 -3.29
CA GLY A 82 -8.21 -17.33 -3.35
C GLY A 82 -7.84 -15.95 -3.88
N SER A 83 -6.55 -15.67 -4.14
CA SER A 83 -6.11 -14.39 -4.73
C SER A 83 -6.11 -14.40 -6.27
N ASP A 84 -6.76 -15.36 -6.91
CA ASP A 84 -6.75 -15.52 -8.37
C ASP A 84 -7.33 -14.30 -9.11
N LEU A 85 -8.33 -13.62 -8.53
CA LEU A 85 -8.87 -12.38 -9.08
C LEU A 85 -7.82 -11.27 -9.09
N LEU A 86 -7.01 -11.18 -8.04
CA LEU A 86 -6.03 -10.09 -7.87
C LEU A 86 -4.78 -10.28 -8.74
N LEU A 87 -4.34 -11.51 -8.97
CA LEU A 87 -3.06 -11.81 -9.61
C LEU A 87 -2.88 -11.14 -10.98
N PRO A 88 -3.86 -11.16 -11.93
CA PRO A 88 -3.71 -10.49 -13.22
C PRO A 88 -3.50 -8.97 -13.08
N LEU A 89 -4.24 -8.31 -12.20
CA LEU A 89 -4.08 -6.87 -11.92
C LEU A 89 -2.72 -6.59 -11.28
N ALA A 90 -2.27 -7.44 -10.36
CA ALA A 90 -1.00 -7.31 -9.65
C ALA A 90 0.19 -7.43 -10.61
N LEU A 91 0.17 -8.41 -11.51
CA LEU A 91 1.21 -8.60 -12.54
C LEU A 91 1.20 -7.44 -13.56
N GLU A 92 0.03 -6.99 -14.00
CA GLU A 92 -0.09 -5.85 -14.91
C GLU A 92 0.43 -4.56 -14.25
N SER A 93 0.14 -4.36 -12.97
CA SER A 93 0.64 -3.20 -12.24
C SER A 93 2.15 -3.25 -12.04
N LEU A 94 2.71 -4.42 -11.71
CA LEU A 94 4.16 -4.59 -11.60
C LEU A 94 4.86 -4.26 -12.93
N ARG A 95 4.30 -4.71 -14.06
CA ARG A 95 4.80 -4.40 -15.40
C ARG A 95 4.85 -2.90 -15.69
N ARG A 96 3.92 -2.12 -15.12
CA ARG A 96 3.85 -0.65 -15.28
C ARG A 96 4.82 0.10 -14.38
N TRP A 97 5.28 -0.52 -13.29
CA TRP A 97 6.11 0.15 -12.29
C TRP A 97 7.37 0.82 -12.83
N PRO A 98 8.19 0.21 -13.72
CA PRO A 98 9.36 0.88 -14.26
C PRO A 98 9.04 2.19 -14.98
N ALA A 99 8.03 2.18 -15.86
CA ALA A 99 7.60 3.39 -16.56
C ALA A 99 6.98 4.43 -15.62
N PHE A 100 6.20 4.00 -14.62
CA PHE A 100 5.64 4.87 -13.60
C PHE A 100 6.74 5.54 -12.77
N ARG A 101 7.75 4.78 -12.32
CA ARG A 101 8.94 5.29 -11.62
C ARG A 101 9.65 6.36 -12.46
N ASP A 102 9.95 6.04 -13.73
CA ASP A 102 10.74 6.93 -14.59
C ASP A 102 9.99 8.25 -14.86
N ALA A 103 8.69 8.16 -15.13
CA ALA A 103 7.84 9.34 -15.30
C ALA A 103 7.75 10.17 -14.01
N LEU A 104 7.64 9.50 -12.85
CA LEU A 104 7.55 10.15 -11.56
C LEU A 104 8.87 10.85 -11.18
N GLN A 105 10.00 10.19 -11.41
CA GLN A 105 11.33 10.81 -11.21
C GLN A 105 11.55 12.03 -12.11
N ALA A 106 11.15 11.93 -13.38
CA ALA A 106 11.24 13.05 -14.33
C ALA A 106 10.36 14.23 -13.92
N ALA A 107 9.13 13.98 -13.44
CA ALA A 107 8.20 15.04 -13.03
C ALA A 107 8.57 15.69 -11.70
N SER A 108 9.12 14.92 -10.76
CA SER A 108 9.40 15.38 -9.39
C SER A 108 10.83 15.87 -9.17
N GLY A 109 11.78 15.46 -10.02
CA GLY A 109 13.21 15.64 -9.77
C GLY A 109 13.75 14.79 -8.60
N GLN A 110 12.95 13.88 -8.04
CA GLN A 110 13.31 13.02 -6.90
C GLN A 110 13.74 11.64 -7.37
N VAL A 111 14.70 11.04 -6.67
CA VAL A 111 15.12 9.65 -6.93
C VAL A 111 14.26 8.69 -6.10
N ILE A 112 13.74 7.66 -6.74
CA ILE A 112 12.98 6.59 -6.09
C ILE A 112 13.89 5.37 -5.92
N ASP A 113 13.99 4.86 -4.69
CA ASP A 113 14.71 3.61 -4.41
C ASP A 113 13.85 2.41 -4.89
N TYR A 114 13.88 2.15 -6.20
CA TYR A 114 13.23 1.00 -6.83
C TYR A 114 14.25 -0.12 -7.02
N ARG A 115 13.99 -1.28 -6.44
CA ARG A 115 14.89 -2.43 -6.47
C ARG A 115 14.13 -3.68 -6.93
N ALA A 116 14.59 -4.28 -8.03
CA ALA A 116 14.03 -5.50 -8.63
C ALA A 116 14.92 -6.72 -8.32
N ASP A 117 15.27 -6.91 -7.05
CA ASP A 117 16.17 -7.96 -6.56
C ASP A 117 15.44 -9.29 -6.29
N GLY A 118 14.11 -9.30 -6.45
CA GLY A 118 13.25 -10.43 -6.10
C GLY A 118 12.95 -10.53 -4.61
N THR A 119 12.09 -11.48 -4.27
CA THR A 119 11.77 -11.86 -2.87
C THR A 119 12.22 -13.28 -2.62
N LEU A 120 12.84 -13.51 -1.47
CA LEU A 120 13.21 -14.83 -0.98
C LEU A 120 12.27 -15.25 0.14
N VAL A 121 11.34 -16.16 -0.12
CA VAL A 121 10.46 -16.76 0.89
C VAL A 121 11.17 -17.98 1.46
N ILE A 122 11.36 -18.05 2.78
CA ILE A 122 12.19 -19.07 3.42
C ILE A 122 11.44 -19.86 4.49
N ALA A 123 11.88 -21.09 4.72
CA ALA A 123 11.36 -22.01 5.73
C ALA A 123 12.49 -22.62 6.57
N ILE A 124 12.22 -22.80 7.87
CA ILE A 124 13.16 -23.40 8.83
C ILE A 124 12.68 -24.79 9.22
N GLY A 125 11.45 -24.91 9.69
CA GLY A 125 10.89 -26.15 10.21
C GLY A 125 10.21 -27.00 9.12
N ARG A 126 9.93 -28.26 9.43
CA ARG A 126 9.29 -29.19 8.50
C ARG A 126 7.92 -28.68 8.03
N ASP A 127 7.09 -28.18 8.94
CA ASP A 127 5.76 -27.69 8.61
C ASP A 127 5.80 -26.44 7.75
N GLU A 128 6.79 -25.57 7.97
CA GLU A 128 7.04 -24.39 7.14
C GLU A 128 7.45 -24.82 5.72
N VAL A 129 8.28 -25.86 5.59
CA VAL A 129 8.69 -26.41 4.29
C VAL A 129 7.50 -27.00 3.52
N GLU A 130 6.57 -27.68 4.19
CA GLU A 130 5.36 -28.23 3.54
C GLU A 130 4.45 -27.09 3.06
N ARG A 131 4.25 -26.04 3.86
CA ARG A 131 3.52 -24.85 3.42
C ARG A 131 4.21 -24.15 2.23
N LEU A 132 5.54 -24.10 2.27
CA LEU A 132 6.32 -23.51 1.19
C LEU A 132 6.19 -24.31 -0.12
N ARG A 133 6.18 -25.66 -0.05
CA ARG A 133 5.91 -26.52 -1.22
C ARG A 133 4.55 -26.26 -1.83
N PHE A 134 3.53 -26.17 -0.99
CA PHE A 134 2.18 -25.85 -1.44
C PHE A 134 2.13 -24.50 -2.15
N ARG A 135 2.78 -23.47 -1.60
CA ARG A 135 2.91 -22.13 -2.22
C ARG A 135 3.63 -22.21 -3.57
N HIS A 136 4.74 -22.92 -3.65
CA HIS A 136 5.48 -23.11 -4.90
C HIS A 136 4.64 -23.79 -5.99
N ASP A 137 3.87 -24.83 -5.62
CA ASP A 137 2.98 -25.51 -6.55
C ASP A 137 1.82 -24.61 -7.01
N LEU A 138 1.30 -23.77 -6.13
CA LEU A 138 0.30 -22.75 -6.49
C LEU A 138 0.88 -21.74 -7.50
N GLN A 139 2.04 -21.17 -7.22
CA GLN A 139 2.73 -20.21 -8.10
C GLN A 139 2.96 -20.83 -9.48
N ARG A 140 3.45 -22.06 -9.55
CA ARG A 140 3.67 -22.77 -10.81
C ARG A 140 2.37 -22.98 -11.60
N ARG A 141 1.29 -23.40 -10.95
CA ARG A 141 -0.03 -23.58 -11.60
C ARG A 141 -0.59 -22.27 -12.13
N SER A 142 -0.34 -21.17 -11.45
CA SER A 142 -0.76 -19.83 -11.86
C SER A 142 0.18 -19.17 -12.87
N GLY A 143 1.23 -19.89 -13.35
CA GLY A 143 2.19 -19.36 -14.32
C GLY A 143 3.12 -18.28 -13.75
N VAL A 144 3.24 -18.17 -12.43
CA VAL A 144 4.10 -17.20 -11.75
C VAL A 144 5.51 -17.79 -11.62
N ALA A 145 6.52 -17.02 -12.03
CA ALA A 145 7.92 -17.46 -11.94
C ALA A 145 8.35 -17.57 -10.46
N ALA A 146 8.76 -18.79 -10.08
CA ALA A 146 9.23 -19.12 -8.74
C ALA A 146 10.27 -20.25 -8.81
N GLU A 147 11.41 -20.05 -8.17
CA GLU A 147 12.53 -21.01 -8.14
C GLU A 147 12.62 -21.64 -6.75
N TRP A 148 12.49 -22.97 -6.67
CA TRP A 148 12.73 -23.70 -5.44
C TRP A 148 14.21 -23.78 -5.12
N LEU A 149 14.59 -23.48 -3.87
CA LEU A 149 15.96 -23.49 -3.38
C LEU A 149 16.12 -24.40 -2.17
N SER A 150 17.21 -25.15 -2.13
CA SER A 150 17.68 -25.84 -0.92
C SER A 150 18.24 -24.84 0.10
N GLY A 151 18.36 -25.22 1.35
CA GLY A 151 18.96 -24.38 2.39
C GLY A 151 20.36 -23.84 2.05
N PRO A 152 21.31 -24.66 1.54
CA PRO A 152 22.60 -24.16 1.05
C PRO A 152 22.49 -23.11 -0.05
N GLU A 153 21.57 -23.28 -1.03
CA GLU A 153 21.36 -22.31 -2.10
C GLU A 153 20.75 -21.01 -1.61
N VAL A 154 19.83 -21.08 -0.63
CA VAL A 154 19.30 -19.89 0.07
C VAL A 154 20.43 -19.10 0.71
N ARG A 155 21.29 -19.77 1.47
CA ARG A 155 22.43 -19.12 2.17
C ARG A 155 23.49 -18.59 1.20
N ALA A 156 23.68 -19.23 0.07
CA ALA A 156 24.57 -18.70 -0.98
C ALA A 156 24.08 -17.36 -1.53
N ARG A 157 22.73 -17.16 -1.58
CA ARG A 157 22.11 -15.90 -2.02
C ARG A 157 22.02 -14.85 -0.92
N GLU A 158 21.81 -15.28 0.34
CA GLU A 158 21.71 -14.43 1.54
C GLU A 158 22.57 -15.00 2.68
N PRO A 159 23.89 -14.72 2.69
CA PRO A 159 24.82 -15.29 3.65
C PRO A 159 24.60 -14.91 5.12
N LEU A 160 23.82 -13.83 5.35
CA LEU A 160 23.49 -13.36 6.71
C LEU A 160 22.42 -14.22 7.40
N LEU A 161 21.73 -15.07 6.65
CA LEU A 161 20.70 -15.95 7.21
C LEU A 161 21.31 -17.10 8.01
N ARG A 162 20.57 -17.56 9.02
CA ARG A 162 20.99 -18.67 9.88
C ARG A 162 21.21 -19.97 9.10
N PRO A 163 22.15 -20.83 9.59
CA PRO A 163 22.40 -22.14 8.97
C PRO A 163 21.19 -23.09 8.99
N ASN A 164 20.22 -22.89 9.89
CA ASN A 164 19.03 -23.73 10.04
C ASN A 164 17.94 -23.45 8.99
N VAL A 165 18.13 -22.52 8.08
CA VAL A 165 17.21 -22.35 6.92
C VAL A 165 17.27 -23.59 6.07
N THR A 166 16.12 -24.25 5.88
CA THR A 166 15.99 -25.58 5.27
C THR A 166 15.68 -25.50 3.79
N ALA A 167 14.83 -24.55 3.39
CA ALA A 167 14.41 -24.36 1.99
C ALA A 167 13.99 -22.91 1.74
N GLY A 168 13.85 -22.55 0.47
CA GLY A 168 13.31 -21.25 0.05
C GLY A 168 12.68 -21.30 -1.33
N ILE A 169 11.94 -20.24 -1.64
CA ILE A 169 11.46 -19.92 -2.98
C ILE A 169 12.02 -18.54 -3.33
N LEU A 170 12.73 -18.43 -4.43
CA LEU A 170 13.07 -17.15 -5.03
C LEU A 170 11.94 -16.75 -5.99
N CYS A 171 11.34 -15.59 -5.76
CA CYS A 171 10.35 -14.95 -6.63
C CYS A 171 11.05 -13.82 -7.40
N PRO A 172 11.60 -14.07 -8.60
CA PRO A 172 12.49 -13.14 -9.27
C PRO A 172 11.79 -11.91 -9.86
N LEU A 173 10.48 -11.96 -10.07
CA LEU A 173 9.69 -10.85 -10.59
C LEU A 173 9.45 -9.76 -9.54
N ASP A 174 9.49 -10.12 -8.28
CA ASP A 174 9.17 -9.19 -7.20
C ASP A 174 10.20 -8.05 -7.10
N ALA A 175 9.70 -6.90 -6.69
CA ALA A 175 10.49 -5.69 -6.49
C ALA A 175 10.10 -5.00 -5.17
N GLN A 176 10.79 -3.93 -4.85
CA GLN A 176 10.46 -3.05 -3.72
C GLN A 176 10.78 -1.59 -4.02
N VAL A 177 10.16 -0.71 -3.25
CA VAL A 177 10.44 0.73 -3.23
C VAL A 177 10.60 1.23 -1.80
N ASP A 178 11.20 2.41 -1.61
CA ASP A 178 11.04 3.13 -0.34
C ASP A 178 9.74 3.94 -0.38
N PRO A 179 8.76 3.65 0.50
CA PRO A 179 7.49 4.37 0.56
C PRO A 179 7.64 5.88 0.75
N ARG A 180 8.62 6.33 1.51
CA ARG A 180 8.85 7.76 1.77
C ARG A 180 9.24 8.47 0.49
N LEU A 181 10.22 7.92 -0.24
CA LEU A 181 10.72 8.51 -1.48
C LEU A 181 9.65 8.53 -2.58
N VAL A 182 8.81 7.48 -2.67
CA VAL A 182 7.67 7.47 -3.60
C VAL A 182 6.65 8.54 -3.24
N MET A 183 6.29 8.68 -1.95
CA MET A 183 5.31 9.68 -1.52
C MET A 183 5.82 11.11 -1.70
N GLU A 184 7.11 11.37 -1.43
CA GLU A 184 7.75 12.66 -1.68
C GLU A 184 7.78 13.00 -3.17
N ALA A 185 8.13 12.03 -4.00
CA ALA A 185 8.11 12.21 -5.45
C ALA A 185 6.69 12.48 -5.98
N LEU A 186 5.67 11.76 -5.49
CA LEU A 186 4.27 12.00 -5.85
C LEU A 186 3.80 13.39 -5.42
N LEU A 187 4.17 13.82 -4.22
CA LEU A 187 3.82 15.15 -3.73
C LEU A 187 4.41 16.23 -4.65
N CYS A 188 5.72 16.17 -4.94
CA CYS A 188 6.38 17.11 -5.86
C CYS A 188 5.77 17.07 -7.27
N ALA A 189 5.48 15.88 -7.79
CA ALA A 189 4.91 15.73 -9.12
C ALA A 189 3.47 16.28 -9.21
N CYS A 190 2.66 16.08 -8.16
CA CYS A 190 1.33 16.68 -8.05
C CYS A 190 1.40 18.22 -8.02
N GLU A 191 2.28 18.77 -7.19
CA GLU A 191 2.49 20.23 -7.12
C GLU A 191 2.97 20.81 -8.46
N ALA A 192 3.93 20.16 -9.12
CA ALA A 192 4.42 20.56 -10.43
C ALA A 192 3.33 20.51 -11.52
N ALA A 193 2.38 19.57 -11.39
CA ALA A 193 1.23 19.45 -12.29
C ALA A 193 0.05 20.37 -11.91
N GLY A 194 0.19 21.22 -10.88
CA GLY A 194 -0.84 22.18 -10.47
C GLY A 194 -1.98 21.57 -9.64
N VAL A 195 -1.80 20.37 -9.07
CA VAL A 195 -2.78 19.78 -8.13
C VAL A 195 -2.84 20.61 -6.86
N ALA A 196 -4.04 21.05 -6.47
CA ALA A 196 -4.26 21.69 -5.18
C ALA A 196 -4.37 20.62 -4.09
N ILE A 197 -3.52 20.69 -3.05
CA ILE A 197 -3.54 19.75 -1.92
C ILE A 197 -3.94 20.52 -0.66
N VAL A 198 -5.04 20.09 -0.03
CA VAL A 198 -5.61 20.68 1.17
C VAL A 198 -5.47 19.68 2.30
N GLU A 199 -4.56 19.95 3.25
CA GLU A 199 -4.33 19.14 4.46
C GLU A 199 -5.15 19.64 5.66
N ASP A 200 -5.30 18.77 6.66
CA ASP A 200 -5.98 19.01 7.92
C ASP A 200 -7.47 19.37 7.75
N VAL A 201 -8.09 18.93 6.66
CA VAL A 201 -9.50 19.16 6.33
C VAL A 201 -10.21 17.83 6.09
N ALA A 202 -11.16 17.50 6.96
CA ALA A 202 -11.98 16.30 6.81
C ALA A 202 -13.15 16.55 5.84
N VAL A 203 -13.38 15.59 4.96
CA VAL A 203 -14.60 15.55 4.15
C VAL A 203 -15.74 15.07 5.03
N GLU A 204 -16.82 15.85 5.11
CA GLU A 204 -17.99 15.64 5.94
C GLU A 204 -19.09 14.86 5.23
N GLY A 205 -19.05 14.81 3.90
CA GLY A 205 -20.03 14.11 3.07
C GLY A 205 -19.99 14.54 1.62
N LEU A 206 -20.83 13.92 0.81
CA LEU A 206 -20.96 14.19 -0.62
C LEU A 206 -22.16 15.13 -0.89
N GLU A 207 -21.99 16.06 -1.84
CA GLU A 207 -23.09 16.85 -2.38
C GLU A 207 -23.73 16.10 -3.56
N ARG A 208 -25.06 15.98 -3.57
CA ARG A 208 -25.83 15.27 -4.61
C ARG A 208 -26.94 16.13 -5.16
N GLN A 209 -27.13 16.04 -6.48
CA GLN A 209 -28.27 16.67 -7.18
C GLN A 209 -28.82 15.70 -8.23
N GLY A 210 -30.11 15.38 -8.18
CA GLY A 210 -30.75 14.49 -9.14
C GLY A 210 -30.12 13.08 -9.21
N GLY A 211 -29.62 12.56 -8.09
CA GLY A 211 -28.94 11.24 -8.04
C GLY A 211 -27.46 11.27 -8.44
N ARG A 212 -26.95 12.37 -8.99
CA ARG A 212 -25.55 12.57 -9.34
C ARG A 212 -24.79 13.21 -8.17
N VAL A 213 -23.54 12.77 -7.95
CA VAL A 213 -22.60 13.47 -7.06
C VAL A 213 -22.05 14.69 -7.82
N THR A 214 -22.12 15.87 -7.20
CA THR A 214 -21.75 17.16 -7.78
C THR A 214 -20.65 17.88 -6.99
N GLY A 215 -20.12 17.24 -5.97
CA GLY A 215 -19.06 17.79 -5.13
C GLY A 215 -18.99 17.10 -3.77
N LEU A 216 -18.27 17.74 -2.87
CA LEU A 216 -18.12 17.31 -1.48
C LEU A 216 -18.24 18.52 -0.53
N ARG A 217 -18.57 18.23 0.74
CA ARG A 217 -18.56 19.20 1.84
C ARG A 217 -17.36 18.93 2.74
N ALA A 218 -16.61 19.98 3.04
CA ALA A 218 -15.45 19.94 3.90
C ALA A 218 -15.26 21.29 4.59
N ASP A 219 -14.96 21.31 5.88
CA ASP A 219 -14.80 22.51 6.71
C ASP A 219 -16.01 23.48 6.58
N GLY A 220 -17.23 22.92 6.59
CA GLY A 220 -18.48 23.66 6.44
C GLY A 220 -18.66 24.34 5.06
N ARG A 221 -17.82 24.04 4.08
CA ARG A 221 -17.83 24.60 2.72
C ARG A 221 -18.11 23.51 1.70
N VAL A 222 -18.60 23.93 0.53
CA VAL A 222 -18.81 23.04 -0.62
C VAL A 222 -17.70 23.25 -1.63
N LEU A 223 -17.03 22.16 -2.00
CA LEU A 223 -16.20 22.07 -3.19
C LEU A 223 -17.04 21.42 -4.29
N ALA A 224 -17.50 22.22 -5.26
CA ALA A 224 -18.19 21.69 -6.44
C ALA A 224 -17.21 20.96 -7.35
N ALA A 225 -17.58 19.76 -7.82
CA ALA A 225 -16.75 18.96 -8.72
C ALA A 225 -17.61 18.18 -9.72
N GLU A 226 -17.09 18.00 -10.94
CA GLU A 226 -17.74 17.16 -11.96
C GLU A 226 -17.67 15.68 -11.57
N THR A 227 -16.54 15.29 -10.94
CA THR A 227 -16.29 13.95 -10.42
C THR A 227 -15.61 14.02 -9.06
N VAL A 228 -16.13 13.26 -8.12
CA VAL A 228 -15.49 13.00 -6.83
C VAL A 228 -14.84 11.61 -6.86
N ILE A 229 -13.59 11.50 -6.44
CA ILE A 229 -12.86 10.23 -6.35
C ILE A 229 -12.62 9.92 -4.88
N LEU A 230 -13.19 8.82 -4.40
CA LEU A 230 -13.00 8.34 -3.04
C LEU A 230 -11.78 7.42 -2.97
N ALA A 231 -10.69 7.92 -2.39
CA ALA A 231 -9.44 7.20 -2.13
C ALA A 231 -9.04 7.27 -0.63
N ALA A 232 -10.03 7.22 0.27
CA ALA A 232 -9.87 7.45 1.70
C ALA A 232 -9.26 6.26 2.48
N GLY A 233 -8.73 5.24 1.77
CA GLY A 233 -8.06 4.10 2.38
C GLY A 233 -8.96 3.36 3.37
N ALA A 234 -8.46 3.07 4.57
CA ALA A 234 -9.20 2.32 5.59
C ALA A 234 -10.46 3.05 6.10
N TRP A 235 -10.55 4.35 5.87
CA TRP A 235 -11.70 5.18 6.26
C TRP A 235 -12.81 5.22 5.21
N SER A 236 -12.64 4.56 4.07
CA SER A 236 -13.65 4.53 3.00
C SER A 236 -14.96 3.86 3.41
N GLY A 237 -14.94 3.00 4.43
CA GLY A 237 -16.13 2.36 5.00
C GLY A 237 -16.70 3.08 6.24
N GLU A 238 -16.16 4.26 6.63
CA GLU A 238 -16.70 5.01 7.79
C GLU A 238 -18.10 5.53 7.53
N ALA A 239 -18.97 5.40 8.54
CA ALA A 239 -20.32 5.90 8.50
C ALA A 239 -20.34 7.44 8.28
N GLY A 240 -21.24 7.90 7.43
CA GLY A 240 -21.44 9.32 7.13
C GLY A 240 -20.55 9.89 6.02
N LEU A 241 -19.50 9.18 5.59
CA LEU A 241 -18.70 9.60 4.43
C LEU A 241 -19.46 9.36 3.12
N LEU A 242 -20.10 8.19 3.01
CA LEU A 242 -20.97 7.82 1.90
C LEU A 242 -22.41 7.63 2.39
N PRO A 243 -23.41 7.87 1.54
CA PRO A 243 -24.78 7.43 1.80
C PRO A 243 -24.85 5.91 1.98
N ASP A 244 -25.86 5.41 2.74
CA ASP A 244 -26.01 3.98 3.03
C ASP A 244 -26.15 3.11 1.78
N ASP A 245 -26.77 3.62 0.73
CA ASP A 245 -26.92 2.94 -0.58
C ASP A 245 -25.58 2.77 -1.33
N LEU A 246 -24.54 3.47 -0.89
CA LEU A 246 -23.19 3.45 -1.45
C LEU A 246 -22.15 2.93 -0.46
N ALA A 247 -22.56 2.36 0.66
CA ALA A 247 -21.65 1.80 1.66
C ALA A 247 -20.66 0.79 1.04
N LEU A 248 -19.43 0.83 1.55
CA LEU A 248 -18.33 -0.01 1.06
C LEU A 248 -17.91 -1.01 2.14
N PRO A 249 -17.69 -2.28 1.81
CA PRO A 249 -17.20 -3.28 2.75
C PRO A 249 -15.68 -3.11 2.94
N VAL A 250 -15.27 -1.98 3.49
CA VAL A 250 -13.85 -1.65 3.76
C VAL A 250 -13.68 -1.36 5.24
N ARG A 251 -12.72 -2.04 5.87
CA ARG A 251 -12.41 -1.91 7.29
C ARG A 251 -10.90 -1.77 7.52
N PRO A 252 -10.50 -1.19 8.67
CA PRO A 252 -9.10 -1.12 9.06
C PRO A 252 -8.58 -2.48 9.52
N LEU A 253 -7.43 -2.91 9.01
CA LEU A 253 -6.68 -4.03 9.55
C LEU A 253 -5.29 -3.52 9.95
N LYS A 254 -5.05 -3.42 11.26
CA LYS A 254 -3.83 -2.85 11.79
C LYS A 254 -2.62 -3.74 11.53
N GLY A 255 -1.48 -3.12 11.25
CA GLY A 255 -0.17 -3.75 11.23
C GLY A 255 0.87 -2.87 11.91
N GLN A 256 1.68 -3.48 12.78
CA GLN A 256 2.84 -2.84 13.39
C GLN A 256 4.09 -3.19 12.61
N SER A 257 5.02 -2.26 12.52
CA SER A 257 6.32 -2.43 11.85
C SER A 257 7.40 -1.65 12.59
N LEU A 258 8.66 -2.00 12.34
CA LEU A 258 9.81 -1.26 12.86
C LEU A 258 10.89 -1.09 11.81
N ALA A 259 11.71 -0.04 11.96
CA ALA A 259 12.93 0.19 11.21
C ALA A 259 14.14 -0.08 12.10
N LEU A 260 15.06 -0.85 11.57
CA LEU A 260 16.34 -1.13 12.20
C LEU A 260 17.45 -0.52 11.36
N ARG A 261 18.46 0.03 12.01
CA ARG A 261 19.63 0.58 11.34
C ARG A 261 20.68 -0.51 11.15
N THR A 262 21.02 -0.78 9.88
CA THR A 262 22.10 -1.68 9.53
C THR A 262 23.45 -0.98 9.62
N THR A 263 24.50 -1.72 9.90
CA THR A 263 25.87 -1.23 10.01
C THR A 263 26.81 -2.14 9.19
N ARG A 264 28.06 -1.73 9.00
CA ARG A 264 29.07 -2.61 8.38
C ARG A 264 29.27 -3.92 9.16
N ARG A 265 29.05 -3.91 10.48
CA ARG A 265 29.21 -5.08 11.35
C ARG A 265 28.03 -6.04 11.19
N THR A 266 26.81 -5.55 11.13
CA THR A 266 25.61 -6.38 10.98
C THR A 266 25.40 -6.86 9.55
N GLY A 267 25.91 -6.13 8.57
CA GLY A 267 25.61 -6.32 7.17
C GLY A 267 24.18 -5.88 6.81
N THR A 268 23.80 -6.06 5.55
CA THR A 268 22.49 -5.74 5.01
C THR A 268 22.05 -6.88 4.10
N LEU A 269 20.78 -7.27 4.17
CA LEU A 269 20.18 -8.21 3.21
C LEU A 269 20.27 -7.63 1.80
N SER A 270 20.48 -8.49 0.81
CA SER A 270 20.55 -8.06 -0.59
C SER A 270 19.18 -7.88 -1.21
N ARG A 271 18.16 -8.54 -0.68
CA ARG A 271 16.77 -8.55 -1.16
C ARG A 271 15.78 -8.68 -0.02
N MET A 272 14.48 -8.60 -0.35
CA MET A 272 13.44 -8.92 0.60
C MET A 272 13.49 -10.38 1.02
N VAL A 273 13.36 -10.63 2.33
CA VAL A 273 13.25 -11.96 2.90
C VAL A 273 11.92 -12.08 3.62
N TRP A 274 11.19 -13.13 3.31
CA TRP A 274 9.88 -13.41 3.89
C TRP A 274 9.86 -14.75 4.59
N THR A 275 9.25 -14.78 5.78
CA THR A 275 8.95 -15.98 6.56
C THR A 275 7.45 -16.04 6.84
N ASP A 276 6.96 -17.11 7.44
CA ASP A 276 5.56 -17.16 7.90
C ASP A 276 5.23 -16.10 8.97
N ALA A 277 6.23 -15.60 9.69
CA ALA A 277 6.03 -14.67 10.81
C ALA A 277 6.26 -13.20 10.43
N VAL A 278 7.25 -12.92 9.58
CA VAL A 278 7.66 -11.55 9.24
C VAL A 278 8.20 -11.46 7.83
N HIS A 279 8.17 -10.25 7.29
CA HIS A 279 8.96 -9.89 6.13
C HIS A 279 10.01 -8.83 6.50
N MET A 280 11.15 -8.88 5.87
CA MET A 280 12.28 -7.99 6.06
C MET A 280 12.65 -7.35 4.73
N ALA A 281 12.59 -6.02 4.66
CA ALA A 281 12.81 -5.25 3.44
C ALA A 281 13.99 -4.27 3.64
N PRO A 282 15.17 -4.57 3.10
CA PRO A 282 16.32 -3.66 3.15
C PRO A 282 16.08 -2.44 2.27
N LYS A 283 16.47 -1.25 2.75
CA LYS A 283 16.37 0.03 2.03
C LYS A 283 17.74 0.59 1.68
N GLY A 284 17.81 1.40 0.63
CA GLY A 284 19.05 2.00 0.15
C GLY A 284 19.70 2.96 1.13
N ASP A 285 18.95 3.50 2.08
CA ASP A 285 19.43 4.39 3.14
C ASP A 285 20.05 3.66 4.35
N GLY A 286 20.17 2.33 4.29
CA GLY A 286 20.75 1.50 5.34
C GLY A 286 19.77 1.06 6.42
N HIS A 287 18.46 1.23 6.19
CA HIS A 287 17.45 0.67 7.07
C HIS A 287 17.02 -0.74 6.63
N LEU A 288 16.70 -1.56 7.62
CA LEU A 288 15.96 -2.81 7.44
C LEU A 288 14.57 -2.64 8.06
N ILE A 289 13.55 -2.68 7.21
CA ILE A 289 12.16 -2.63 7.69
C ILE A 289 11.71 -4.04 8.00
N VAL A 290 11.22 -4.25 9.23
CA VAL A 290 10.62 -5.51 9.68
C VAL A 290 9.11 -5.29 9.86
N GLY A 291 8.32 -6.07 9.17
CA GLY A 291 6.85 -6.04 9.21
C GLY A 291 6.25 -7.42 9.05
N ALA A 292 5.02 -7.59 9.27
CA ALA A 292 4.12 -6.72 10.01
C ALA A 292 3.13 -7.59 10.77
N THR A 293 2.68 -7.11 11.91
CA THR A 293 1.56 -7.76 12.61
C THR A 293 0.27 -7.67 11.81
N VAL A 294 -0.71 -8.50 12.16
CA VAL A 294 -2.08 -8.46 11.62
C VAL A 294 -3.04 -8.47 12.80
N GLU A 295 -3.75 -7.35 12.99
CA GLU A 295 -4.58 -7.14 14.18
C GLU A 295 -5.93 -6.51 13.77
N ASP A 296 -7.03 -7.18 14.10
CA ASP A 296 -8.37 -6.64 13.96
C ASP A 296 -8.79 -5.95 15.26
N CYS A 297 -8.49 -4.65 15.35
CA CYS A 297 -8.73 -3.82 16.55
C CYS A 297 -9.26 -2.43 16.20
N GLY A 298 -9.95 -2.30 15.07
CA GLY A 298 -10.45 -1.03 14.57
C GLY A 298 -9.31 -0.03 14.34
N PHE A 299 -9.56 1.22 14.64
CA PHE A 299 -8.58 2.31 14.47
C PHE A 299 -7.65 2.53 15.69
N ASN A 300 -7.42 1.51 16.51
CA ASN A 300 -6.43 1.60 17.59
C ASN A 300 -5.00 1.62 17.03
N SER A 301 -4.37 2.80 16.99
CA SER A 301 -3.04 3.03 16.41
C SER A 301 -1.88 2.76 17.38
N GLY A 302 -2.14 2.33 18.62
CA GLY A 302 -1.09 2.08 19.60
C GLY A 302 -0.12 0.96 19.17
N VAL A 303 1.19 1.21 19.26
CA VAL A 303 2.21 0.18 19.12
C VAL A 303 2.33 -0.56 20.44
N THR A 304 2.27 -1.91 20.40
CA THR A 304 2.28 -2.73 21.61
C THR A 304 3.60 -3.47 21.80
N ALA A 305 3.99 -3.70 23.04
CA ALA A 305 5.19 -4.50 23.38
C ALA A 305 5.10 -5.92 22.77
N GLY A 306 3.91 -6.54 22.80
CA GLY A 306 3.68 -7.86 22.22
C GLY A 306 3.88 -7.88 20.72
N GLY A 307 3.39 -6.86 19.99
CA GLY A 307 3.58 -6.74 18.55
C GLY A 307 5.06 -6.58 18.18
N LEU A 308 5.79 -5.70 18.87
CA LEU A 308 7.23 -5.52 18.64
C LEU A 308 8.03 -6.79 18.99
N PHE A 309 7.69 -7.45 20.08
CA PHE A 309 8.33 -8.70 20.46
C PHE A 309 8.15 -9.78 19.37
N ALA A 310 6.93 -9.95 18.86
CA ALA A 310 6.65 -10.93 17.81
C ALA A 310 7.46 -10.65 16.52
N LEU A 311 7.59 -9.37 16.13
CA LEU A 311 8.37 -8.98 14.96
C LEU A 311 9.87 -9.24 15.16
N LEU A 312 10.42 -8.86 16.31
CA LEU A 312 11.84 -9.07 16.63
C LEU A 312 12.16 -10.55 16.75
N GLU A 313 11.32 -11.33 17.43
CA GLU A 313 11.48 -12.78 17.56
C GLU A 313 11.43 -13.48 16.19
N GLY A 314 10.42 -13.15 15.37
CA GLY A 314 10.28 -13.71 14.03
C GLY A 314 11.50 -13.43 13.15
N ALA A 315 12.00 -12.21 13.15
CA ALA A 315 13.20 -11.85 12.39
C ALA A 315 14.48 -12.51 12.95
N ARG A 316 14.64 -12.55 14.27
CA ARG A 316 15.79 -13.19 14.95
C ARG A 316 15.91 -14.69 14.63
N ARG A 317 14.80 -15.38 14.43
CA ARG A 317 14.79 -16.80 14.05
C ARG A 317 15.58 -17.07 12.77
N VAL A 318 15.68 -16.12 11.85
CA VAL A 318 16.31 -16.28 10.53
C VAL A 318 17.51 -15.36 10.31
N LEU A 319 17.54 -14.19 10.94
CA LEU A 319 18.59 -13.17 10.80
C LEU A 319 19.20 -12.86 12.18
N PRO A 320 20.23 -13.59 12.62
CA PRO A 320 20.78 -13.42 13.98
C PRO A 320 21.41 -12.05 14.21
N GLY A 321 21.94 -11.40 13.17
CA GLY A 321 22.54 -10.07 13.27
C GLY A 321 21.57 -8.97 13.72
N ILE A 322 20.25 -9.24 13.74
CA ILE A 322 19.24 -8.27 14.18
C ILE A 322 19.44 -7.83 15.64
N GLU A 323 20.04 -8.68 16.49
CA GLU A 323 20.28 -8.37 17.90
C GLU A 323 21.25 -7.19 18.10
N GLU A 324 22.06 -6.91 17.11
CA GLU A 324 23.06 -5.84 17.12
C GLU A 324 22.63 -4.59 16.35
N MET A 325 21.40 -4.59 15.78
CA MET A 325 20.87 -3.45 15.05
C MET A 325 20.13 -2.51 15.99
N GLU A 326 20.31 -1.21 15.79
CA GLU A 326 19.60 -0.20 16.57
C GLU A 326 18.16 -0.05 16.06
N ILE A 327 17.19 0.08 16.97
CA ILE A 327 15.81 0.44 16.63
C ILE A 327 15.77 1.93 16.33
N ASP A 328 15.50 2.27 15.08
CA ASP A 328 15.42 3.66 14.62
C ASP A 328 13.99 4.22 14.75
N ALA A 329 12.98 3.42 14.39
CA ALA A 329 11.58 3.81 14.50
C ALA A 329 10.66 2.60 14.67
N VAL A 330 9.50 2.84 15.30
CA VAL A 330 8.39 1.90 15.41
C VAL A 330 7.08 2.62 15.04
N TRP A 331 6.18 1.95 14.33
CA TRP A 331 4.90 2.54 13.94
C TRP A 331 3.83 1.49 13.68
N SER A 332 2.61 1.94 13.52
CA SER A 332 1.49 1.14 13.04
C SER A 332 0.77 1.85 11.89
N GLY A 333 0.03 1.10 11.12
CA GLY A 333 -0.85 1.60 10.07
C GLY A 333 -2.06 0.70 9.87
N PHE A 334 -3.04 1.19 9.11
CA PHE A 334 -4.30 0.50 8.88
C PHE A 334 -4.41 0.14 7.40
N ARG A 335 -4.35 -1.16 7.10
CA ARG A 335 -4.62 -1.66 5.76
C ARG A 335 -6.09 -1.44 5.44
N PRO A 336 -6.43 -0.85 4.28
CA PRO A 336 -7.81 -0.75 3.81
C PRO A 336 -8.27 -2.12 3.30
N THR A 337 -8.88 -2.93 4.15
CA THR A 337 -9.20 -4.32 3.86
C THR A 337 -10.65 -4.41 3.40
N SER A 338 -10.89 -4.96 2.20
CA SER A 338 -12.20 -5.39 1.71
C SER A 338 -12.45 -6.84 2.13
N ASP A 339 -13.66 -7.35 1.89
CA ASP A 339 -14.03 -8.71 2.30
C ASP A 339 -13.27 -9.83 1.56
N ASP A 340 -12.68 -9.52 0.40
CA ASP A 340 -11.88 -10.45 -0.42
C ASP A 340 -10.42 -10.00 -0.60
N ASP A 341 -9.97 -9.01 0.18
CA ASP A 341 -8.63 -8.42 0.14
C ASP A 341 -8.23 -7.80 -1.23
N ALA A 342 -9.17 -7.70 -2.17
CA ALA A 342 -8.98 -7.09 -3.48
C ALA A 342 -9.53 -5.65 -3.52
N PRO A 343 -8.96 -4.75 -4.33
CA PRO A 343 -9.41 -3.36 -4.38
C PRO A 343 -10.83 -3.22 -4.92
N ILE A 344 -11.47 -2.10 -4.59
CA ILE A 344 -12.73 -1.67 -5.19
C ILE A 344 -12.41 -0.50 -6.11
N ILE A 345 -12.63 -0.69 -7.43
CA ILE A 345 -12.38 0.31 -8.47
C ILE A 345 -13.61 0.35 -9.38
N GLU A 346 -14.42 1.40 -9.27
CA GLU A 346 -15.65 1.56 -10.07
C GLU A 346 -16.18 2.98 -10.07
N GLU A 347 -17.09 3.31 -11.00
CA GLU A 347 -18.03 4.41 -10.82
C GLU A 347 -19.21 3.90 -9.98
N ALA A 348 -19.22 4.27 -8.70
CA ALA A 348 -20.21 3.79 -7.73
C ALA A 348 -21.58 4.47 -7.89
N ALA A 349 -21.58 5.70 -8.38
CA ALA A 349 -22.74 6.48 -8.78
C ALA A 349 -22.34 7.52 -9.83
N PRO A 350 -23.25 8.09 -10.61
CA PRO A 350 -22.90 9.16 -11.54
C PRO A 350 -22.13 10.28 -10.82
N GLY A 351 -20.90 10.56 -11.26
CA GLY A 351 -20.02 11.56 -10.66
C GLY A 351 -19.27 11.10 -9.39
N LEU A 352 -19.34 9.82 -9.00
CA LEU A 352 -18.55 9.26 -7.89
C LEU A 352 -17.76 8.05 -8.37
N VAL A 353 -16.44 8.15 -8.36
CA VAL A 353 -15.52 7.05 -8.58
C VAL A 353 -14.95 6.60 -7.23
N VAL A 354 -14.83 5.30 -7.03
CA VAL A 354 -14.23 4.69 -5.84
C VAL A 354 -12.93 4.00 -6.24
N ALA A 355 -11.85 4.21 -5.47
CA ALA A 355 -10.58 3.54 -5.61
C ALA A 355 -9.98 3.27 -4.22
N THR A 356 -10.38 2.16 -3.60
CA THR A 356 -10.04 1.83 -2.20
C THR A 356 -9.93 0.32 -1.99
N GLY A 357 -9.73 -0.14 -0.75
CA GLY A 357 -9.72 -1.56 -0.44
C GLY A 357 -8.47 -2.31 -0.90
N HIS A 358 -7.35 -1.62 -1.17
CA HIS A 358 -6.11 -2.21 -1.72
C HIS A 358 -5.36 -3.12 -0.74
N HIS A 359 -5.86 -3.31 0.48
CA HIS A 359 -5.29 -4.13 1.52
C HIS A 359 -3.78 -3.89 1.69
N ARG A 360 -2.94 -4.92 1.56
CA ARG A 360 -1.47 -4.84 1.63
C ARG A 360 -0.80 -4.45 0.30
N ASN A 361 -1.55 -4.45 -0.80
CA ASN A 361 -1.03 -4.32 -2.16
C ASN A 361 -1.05 -2.87 -2.71
N GLY A 362 -1.29 -1.86 -1.88
CA GLY A 362 -1.44 -0.47 -2.34
C GLY A 362 -0.27 0.02 -3.20
N TYR A 363 0.99 -0.25 -2.79
CA TYR A 363 2.16 0.13 -3.58
C TYR A 363 2.25 -0.62 -4.89
N LEU A 364 2.07 -1.93 -4.85
CA LEU A 364 2.05 -2.76 -6.05
C LEU A 364 1.02 -2.26 -7.07
N LEU A 365 -0.21 -1.95 -6.61
CA LEU A 365 -1.35 -1.65 -7.47
C LEU A 365 -1.47 -0.17 -7.88
N ALA A 366 -0.68 0.73 -7.31
CA ALA A 366 -0.82 2.17 -7.53
C ALA A 366 -0.75 2.58 -9.03
N PRO A 367 0.19 2.10 -9.85
CA PRO A 367 0.24 2.46 -11.27
C PRO A 367 -1.01 2.03 -12.04
N ALA A 368 -1.42 0.75 -11.91
CA ALA A 368 -2.58 0.23 -12.61
C ALA A 368 -3.89 0.88 -12.14
N THR A 369 -4.03 1.13 -10.83
CA THR A 369 -5.20 1.84 -10.29
C THR A 369 -5.30 3.26 -10.83
N ALA A 370 -4.18 4.00 -10.85
CA ALA A 370 -4.17 5.36 -11.35
C ALA A 370 -4.53 5.42 -12.84
N ASP A 371 -3.96 4.53 -13.65
CA ASP A 371 -4.27 4.45 -15.09
C ASP A 371 -5.73 4.01 -15.32
N ALA A 372 -6.24 3.06 -14.52
CA ALA A 372 -7.63 2.59 -14.63
C ALA A 372 -8.65 3.69 -14.31
N VAL A 373 -8.41 4.45 -13.23
CA VAL A 373 -9.28 5.57 -12.85
C VAL A 373 -9.18 6.71 -13.84
N ALA A 374 -7.99 7.01 -14.38
CA ALA A 374 -7.84 8.03 -15.41
C ALA A 374 -8.59 7.66 -16.70
N ALA A 375 -8.55 6.39 -17.12
CA ALA A 375 -9.34 5.90 -18.25
C ALA A 375 -10.85 5.98 -17.98
N LEU A 376 -11.29 5.58 -16.79
CA LEU A 376 -12.70 5.65 -16.40
C LEU A 376 -13.23 7.09 -16.46
N VAL A 377 -12.47 8.06 -15.93
CA VAL A 377 -12.85 9.48 -15.93
C VAL A 377 -12.77 10.11 -17.32
N GLY A 378 -11.78 9.74 -18.13
CA GLY A 378 -11.54 10.31 -19.45
C GLY A 378 -12.34 9.66 -20.58
N GLU A 379 -12.48 8.34 -20.54
CA GLU A 379 -13.06 7.52 -21.61
C GLU A 379 -14.42 6.90 -21.23
N GLY A 380 -14.82 7.01 -19.96
CA GLY A 380 -16.10 6.46 -19.45
C GLY A 380 -16.08 4.95 -19.23
N ALA A 381 -14.92 4.29 -19.30
CA ALA A 381 -14.81 2.84 -19.14
C ALA A 381 -13.54 2.40 -18.44
N LEU A 382 -13.63 1.36 -17.60
CA LEU A 382 -12.46 0.71 -17.05
C LEU A 382 -11.76 -0.15 -18.10
N PRO A 383 -10.42 -0.17 -18.15
CA PRO A 383 -9.67 -1.11 -18.96
C PRO A 383 -9.90 -2.55 -18.48
N ASP A 384 -9.67 -3.53 -19.36
CA ASP A 384 -9.98 -4.96 -19.11
C ASP A 384 -9.35 -5.49 -17.80
N PHE A 385 -8.12 -5.09 -17.50
CA PHE A 385 -7.41 -5.53 -16.30
C PHE A 385 -8.04 -5.05 -14.98
N ALA A 386 -8.94 -4.05 -15.02
CA ALA A 386 -9.59 -3.46 -13.85
C ALA A 386 -11.11 -3.72 -13.77
N ARG A 387 -11.74 -4.36 -14.77
CA ARG A 387 -13.21 -4.52 -14.83
C ARG A 387 -13.80 -5.41 -13.74
N GLY A 388 -13.05 -6.32 -13.18
CA GLY A 388 -13.53 -7.27 -12.17
C GLY A 388 -13.65 -6.72 -10.74
N PHE A 389 -13.28 -5.46 -10.51
CA PHE A 389 -13.07 -4.92 -9.16
C PHE A 389 -14.21 -4.03 -8.65
N GLY A 390 -15.39 -4.11 -9.23
CA GLY A 390 -16.60 -3.42 -8.73
C GLY A 390 -17.19 -4.11 -7.50
N ARG A 391 -17.90 -3.33 -6.64
CA ARG A 391 -18.54 -3.81 -5.39
C ARG A 391 -19.66 -4.83 -5.62
N ALA A 392 -20.23 -4.92 -6.83
CA ALA A 392 -21.25 -5.92 -7.16
C ALA A 392 -20.80 -7.36 -6.92
N ARG A 393 -19.49 -7.63 -6.87
CA ARG A 393 -18.94 -8.95 -6.56
C ARG A 393 -19.25 -9.42 -5.13
N PHE A 394 -19.53 -8.51 -4.20
CA PHE A 394 -19.89 -8.84 -2.82
C PHE A 394 -21.36 -9.24 -2.65
N ALA A 395 -22.27 -8.75 -3.52
CA ALA A 395 -23.70 -9.05 -3.46
C ALA A 395 -24.01 -10.56 -3.57
N SER A 396 -23.14 -11.33 -4.24
CA SER A 396 -23.28 -12.80 -4.36
C SER A 396 -22.91 -13.57 -3.08
N ASN A 397 -22.13 -12.96 -2.18
CA ASN A 397 -21.71 -13.59 -0.92
C ASN A 397 -22.76 -13.47 0.20
N GLU A 398 -23.55 -12.41 0.23
CA GLU A 398 -24.66 -12.27 1.19
C GLU A 398 -25.75 -13.35 0.99
N ASN A 399 -25.96 -13.78 -0.25
CA ASN A 399 -26.90 -14.87 -0.55
C ASN A 399 -26.37 -16.28 -0.17
N ARG A 400 -25.06 -16.48 -0.06
CA ARG A 400 -24.48 -17.75 0.42
C ARG A 400 -24.53 -17.89 1.94
N GLY A 401 -24.41 -16.79 2.68
CA GLY A 401 -24.53 -16.77 4.15
C GLY A 401 -25.97 -16.99 4.64
N ARG A 402 -26.99 -16.62 3.88
CA ARG A 402 -28.42 -16.84 4.21
C ARG A 402 -28.94 -18.23 3.86
N ALA A 403 -28.22 -19.01 3.05
CA ALA A 403 -28.61 -20.37 2.66
C ALA A 403 -28.06 -21.45 3.62
N VAL A 404 -27.29 -21.09 4.64
CA VAL A 404 -26.67 -22.01 5.62
C VAL A 404 -27.13 -21.72 7.07
N ALA A 405 -28.08 -20.80 7.26
CA ALA A 405 -28.68 -20.49 8.58
C ALA A 405 -30.01 -21.19 8.76
#